data_faa560d5989236bcde51fdd68f9802c9
#
_entry.id   faa560d5989236bcde51fdd68f9802c9
#
_cell.length_a   1.000
_cell.length_b   1.000
_cell.length_c   1.000
_cell.angle_alpha   90.00
_cell.angle_beta   90.00
_cell.angle_gamma   90.00
#
_symmetry.space_group_name_H-M   'P 1'
#
loop_
_entity.id
_entity.type
_entity.pdbx_description
1 polymer ?
#
loop_
_entity_poly.entity_id
_entity_poly.type
_entity_poly.pdbx_seq_one_letter_code
_entity_poly.pdbx_strand_id
1 'polypeptide(L)'
;IKRYGNTEAAYQLFQKAAEKCNPPLAESELHMIWQSAKNFGKRVSKQDGYIAPELYGQMYSLRPEDYSDIGQAKVFAEQVQGELAYTDATEYLCYLQTHWVESKQTAVGRCEAFLDKQLEEAERTLEMTHKMLLDSGVDAETISKGGKVLEKAVDDVSRKAYIEYRSALTYRTFVMKRRDMKYISSALQAAKPMLLKDIADFDSQEFLLNTPTAT
;
A
#
# COMPACT_ATOMS: atom_id res chain seq x y z
N ILE A 1 0.74 -13.29 13.44
CA ILE A 1 1.40 -12.45 14.46
C ILE A 1 2.43 -11.53 13.82
N LYS A 2 3.37 -12.02 12.96
CA LYS A 2 4.38 -11.18 12.31
C LYS A 2 3.78 -10.02 11.51
N ARG A 3 2.62 -10.20 10.87
CA ARG A 3 1.96 -9.21 10.00
C ARG A 3 0.83 -8.43 10.70
N TYR A 4 0.12 -9.05 11.63
CA TYR A 4 -1.09 -8.48 12.24
C TYR A 4 -0.95 -8.27 13.75
N GLY A 5 0.24 -8.47 14.31
CA GLY A 5 0.46 -8.39 15.76
C GLY A 5 -0.22 -9.51 16.56
N ASN A 6 -0.21 -9.36 17.89
CA ASN A 6 -0.92 -10.24 18.82
C ASN A 6 -2.25 -9.60 19.21
N THR A 7 -3.16 -9.47 18.26
CA THR A 7 -4.47 -8.85 18.44
C THR A 7 -5.59 -9.88 18.39
N GLU A 8 -6.74 -9.56 18.99
CA GLU A 8 -7.94 -10.40 18.91
C GLU A 8 -8.40 -10.61 17.47
N ALA A 9 -8.35 -9.56 16.64
CA ALA A 9 -8.67 -9.65 15.22
C ALA A 9 -7.75 -10.62 14.47
N ALA A 10 -6.46 -10.66 14.81
CA ALA A 10 -5.52 -11.62 14.24
C ALA A 10 -5.82 -13.07 14.66
N TYR A 11 -6.28 -13.27 15.90
CA TYR A 11 -6.70 -14.58 16.37
C TYR A 11 -7.97 -15.08 15.68
N GLN A 12 -8.96 -14.22 15.52
CA GLN A 12 -10.20 -14.54 14.78
C GLN A 12 -9.92 -14.89 13.31
N LEU A 13 -9.02 -14.16 12.65
CA LEU A 13 -8.59 -14.49 11.28
C LEU A 13 -7.89 -15.86 11.21
N PHE A 14 -7.08 -16.18 12.22
CA PHE A 14 -6.43 -17.48 12.33
C PHE A 14 -7.44 -18.61 12.53
N GLN A 15 -8.42 -18.46 13.44
CA GLN A 15 -9.49 -19.44 13.64
C GLN A 15 -10.28 -19.69 12.36
N LYS A 16 -10.70 -18.61 11.68
CA LYS A 16 -11.44 -18.69 10.41
C LYS A 16 -10.64 -19.35 9.29
N ALA A 17 -9.32 -19.20 9.29
CA ALA A 17 -8.45 -19.90 8.33
C ALA A 17 -8.33 -21.40 8.68
N ALA A 18 -8.27 -21.73 9.97
CA ALA A 18 -8.14 -23.11 10.46
C ALA A 18 -9.41 -23.96 10.21
N GLU A 19 -10.59 -23.34 10.15
CA GLU A 19 -11.85 -23.99 9.76
C GLU A 19 -11.79 -24.62 8.35
N LYS A 20 -10.89 -24.12 7.50
CA LYS A 20 -10.69 -24.63 6.14
C LYS A 20 -9.77 -25.86 6.07
N CYS A 21 -9.14 -26.25 7.17
CA CYS A 21 -8.32 -27.46 7.24
C CYS A 21 -9.21 -28.71 7.16
N ASN A 22 -8.69 -29.77 6.57
CA ASN A 22 -9.39 -31.07 6.49
C ASN A 22 -8.49 -32.20 7.01
N PRO A 23 -8.77 -32.80 8.19
CA PRO A 23 -9.84 -32.43 9.13
C PRO A 23 -9.63 -31.06 9.79
N PRO A 24 -10.68 -30.40 10.30
CA PRO A 24 -10.54 -29.16 11.06
C PRO A 24 -9.67 -29.37 12.30
N LEU A 25 -8.87 -28.38 12.64
CA LEU A 25 -8.01 -28.43 13.83
C LEU A 25 -8.83 -28.38 15.11
N ALA A 26 -8.46 -29.19 16.11
CA ALA A 26 -9.07 -29.15 17.43
C ALA A 26 -8.74 -27.82 18.15
N GLU A 27 -9.63 -27.36 19.02
CA GLU A 27 -9.46 -26.09 19.73
C GLU A 27 -8.18 -26.05 20.58
N SER A 28 -7.78 -27.20 21.18
CA SER A 28 -6.52 -27.35 21.87
C SER A 28 -5.30 -27.16 20.97
N GLU A 29 -5.36 -27.64 19.74
CA GLU A 29 -4.30 -27.48 18.73
C GLU A 29 -4.21 -26.02 18.27
N LEU A 30 -5.36 -25.39 18.04
CA LEU A 30 -5.41 -23.95 17.71
C LEU A 30 -4.74 -23.11 18.79
N HIS A 31 -5.04 -23.41 20.06
CA HIS A 31 -4.43 -22.71 21.17
C HIS A 31 -2.92 -22.92 21.25
N MET A 32 -2.43 -24.15 21.08
CA MET A 32 -0.99 -24.46 21.05
C MET A 32 -0.26 -23.75 19.92
N ILE A 33 -0.83 -23.76 18.72
CA ILE A 33 -0.26 -23.09 17.55
C ILE A 33 -0.19 -21.58 17.81
N TRP A 34 -1.25 -21.00 18.35
CA TRP A 34 -1.28 -19.57 18.66
C TRP A 34 -0.25 -19.16 19.72
N GLN A 35 -0.08 -19.97 20.78
CA GLN A 35 0.94 -19.73 21.78
C GLN A 35 2.36 -19.85 21.23
N SER A 36 2.59 -20.85 20.36
CA SER A 36 3.86 -21.00 19.66
C SER A 36 4.14 -19.78 18.76
N ALA A 37 3.14 -19.31 18.05
CA ALA A 37 3.26 -18.10 17.21
C ALA A 37 3.53 -16.83 18.03
N LYS A 38 2.93 -16.69 19.23
CA LYS A 38 3.27 -15.61 20.18
C LYS A 38 4.73 -15.64 20.60
N ASN A 39 5.22 -16.82 20.97
CA ASN A 39 6.61 -17.00 21.40
C ASN A 39 7.60 -16.75 20.24
N PHE A 40 7.24 -17.16 19.02
CA PHE A 40 7.98 -16.83 17.82
C PHE A 40 8.01 -15.31 17.58
N GLY A 41 6.84 -14.65 17.67
CA GLY A 41 6.74 -13.20 17.52
C GLY A 41 7.64 -12.43 18.51
N LYS A 42 7.67 -12.85 19.79
CA LYS A 42 8.57 -12.28 20.81
C LYS A 42 10.05 -12.47 20.51
N ARG A 43 10.44 -13.56 19.85
CA ARG A 43 11.83 -13.79 19.43
C ARG A 43 12.21 -12.94 18.24
N VAL A 44 11.32 -12.88 17.24
CA VAL A 44 11.53 -12.10 16.01
C VAL A 44 11.56 -10.61 16.31
N SER A 45 10.76 -10.12 17.25
CA SER A 45 10.77 -8.69 17.63
C SER A 45 12.09 -8.18 18.24
N LYS A 46 13.00 -9.10 18.61
CA LYS A 46 14.34 -8.77 19.12
C LYS A 46 15.44 -8.85 18.07
N GLN A 47 15.11 -9.23 16.84
CA GLN A 47 16.09 -9.34 15.75
C GLN A 47 16.31 -7.99 15.08
N ASP A 48 17.56 -7.73 14.65
CA ASP A 48 17.87 -6.57 13.84
C ASP A 48 17.05 -6.58 12.54
N GLY A 49 16.50 -5.42 12.19
CA GLY A 49 15.63 -5.28 11.03
C GLY A 49 14.18 -5.72 11.27
N TYR A 50 13.77 -6.04 12.51
CA TYR A 50 12.37 -6.26 12.83
C TYR A 50 11.57 -4.97 12.71
N ILE A 51 10.48 -5.07 11.96
CA ILE A 51 9.52 -3.98 11.81
C ILE A 51 8.22 -4.42 12.49
N ALA A 52 7.75 -3.61 13.45
CA ALA A 52 6.49 -3.88 14.12
C ALA A 52 5.31 -3.86 13.13
N PRO A 53 4.29 -4.73 13.29
CA PRO A 53 3.14 -4.78 12.38
C PRO A 53 2.46 -3.42 12.17
N GLU A 54 2.44 -2.59 13.19
CA GLU A 54 1.85 -1.25 13.18
C GLU A 54 2.63 -0.30 12.24
N LEU A 55 3.92 -0.55 12.05
CA LEU A 55 4.79 0.25 11.19
C LEU A 55 4.81 -0.25 9.73
N TYR A 56 4.29 -1.45 9.45
CA TYR A 56 4.22 -1.97 8.08
C TYR A 56 3.40 -1.05 7.16
N GLY A 57 2.32 -0.47 7.66
CA GLY A 57 1.51 0.49 6.91
C GLY A 57 2.24 1.80 6.59
N GLN A 58 3.20 2.19 7.44
CA GLN A 58 4.01 3.41 7.24
C GLN A 58 5.18 3.15 6.28
N MET A 59 5.76 1.96 6.28
CA MET A 59 6.89 1.61 5.40
C MET A 59 6.47 1.36 3.94
N TYR A 60 5.23 0.98 3.72
CA TYR A 60 4.67 0.73 2.39
C TYR A 60 3.60 1.77 2.04
N SER A 61 3.74 2.99 2.54
CA SER A 61 2.87 4.08 2.16
C SER A 61 3.01 4.35 0.67
N LEU A 62 1.87 4.41 -0.01
CA LEU A 62 1.78 4.81 -1.41
C LEU A 62 1.81 6.33 -1.58
N ARG A 63 2.02 7.05 -0.48
CA ARG A 63 2.08 8.50 -0.47
C ARG A 63 3.44 8.98 -1.01
N PRO A 64 3.46 9.77 -2.10
CA PRO A 64 4.70 10.31 -2.62
C PRO A 64 5.31 11.35 -1.64
N GLU A 65 6.63 11.46 -1.64
CA GLU A 65 7.35 12.46 -0.84
C GLU A 65 6.99 13.88 -1.27
N ASP A 66 6.82 14.08 -2.57
CA ASP A 66 6.32 15.31 -3.15
C ASP A 66 5.12 15.03 -4.08
N TYR A 67 4.22 16.00 -4.20
CA TYR A 67 3.00 15.87 -4.99
C TYR A 67 3.18 16.32 -6.44
N SER A 68 4.38 16.08 -7.01
CA SER A 68 4.69 16.27 -8.42
C SER A 68 4.36 15.02 -9.26
N ASP A 69 4.46 15.14 -10.58
CA ASP A 69 4.36 13.99 -11.49
C ASP A 69 5.53 13.01 -11.29
N ILE A 70 6.71 13.54 -10.95
CA ILE A 70 7.91 12.73 -10.69
C ILE A 70 7.75 11.96 -9.37
N GLY A 71 7.29 12.62 -8.29
CA GLY A 71 7.03 11.94 -7.02
C GLY A 71 6.01 10.82 -7.15
N GLN A 72 4.93 11.07 -7.90
CA GLN A 72 3.92 10.05 -8.20
C GLN A 72 4.50 8.90 -9.02
N ALA A 73 5.31 9.19 -10.03
CA ALA A 73 5.93 8.18 -10.89
C ALA A 73 6.91 7.27 -10.12
N LYS A 74 7.67 7.81 -9.15
CA LYS A 74 8.56 7.02 -8.29
C LYS A 74 7.78 5.96 -7.51
N VAL A 75 6.75 6.37 -6.77
CA VAL A 75 5.94 5.43 -5.98
C VAL A 75 5.23 4.42 -6.88
N PHE A 76 4.72 4.86 -8.03
CA PHE A 76 4.12 3.96 -9.00
C PHE A 76 5.12 2.92 -9.53
N ALA A 77 6.31 3.35 -9.96
CA ALA A 77 7.34 2.45 -10.48
C ALA A 77 7.79 1.41 -9.45
N GLU A 78 7.93 1.79 -8.18
CA GLU A 78 8.21 0.87 -7.08
C GLU A 78 7.10 -0.19 -6.90
N GLN A 79 5.83 0.22 -7.01
CA GLN A 79 4.69 -0.68 -6.82
C GLN A 79 4.51 -1.68 -7.96
N VAL A 80 4.93 -1.33 -9.18
CA VAL A 80 4.79 -2.20 -10.35
C VAL A 80 6.10 -2.89 -10.74
N GLN A 81 7.10 -2.84 -9.85
CA GLN A 81 8.39 -3.49 -10.08
C GLN A 81 8.21 -4.99 -10.32
N GLY A 82 8.76 -5.50 -11.42
CA GLY A 82 8.59 -6.90 -11.83
C GLY A 82 7.28 -7.21 -12.58
N GLU A 83 6.33 -6.27 -12.62
CA GLU A 83 5.06 -6.43 -13.34
C GLU A 83 4.94 -5.54 -14.57
N LEU A 84 5.67 -4.43 -14.59
CA LEU A 84 5.72 -3.46 -15.69
C LEU A 84 7.16 -3.10 -15.98
N ALA A 85 7.50 -3.05 -17.23
CA ALA A 85 8.79 -2.58 -17.75
C ALA A 85 8.58 -1.66 -18.95
N TYR A 86 9.57 -0.87 -19.25
CA TYR A 86 9.63 -0.05 -20.45
C TYR A 86 10.89 -0.38 -21.22
N THR A 87 10.80 -0.49 -22.55
CA THR A 87 11.95 -0.58 -23.44
C THR A 87 11.81 0.44 -24.57
N ASP A 88 12.92 0.91 -25.10
CA ASP A 88 12.91 1.84 -26.23
C ASP A 88 12.39 1.19 -27.53
N ALA A 89 12.44 -0.14 -27.62
CA ALA A 89 12.04 -0.89 -28.81
C ALA A 89 10.53 -1.19 -28.85
N THR A 90 9.92 -1.49 -27.68
CA THR A 90 8.55 -2.02 -27.61
C THR A 90 7.62 -1.17 -26.72
N GLU A 91 8.11 -0.07 -26.12
CA GLU A 91 7.39 0.72 -25.13
C GLU A 91 7.09 -0.09 -23.85
N TYR A 92 5.80 -0.21 -23.43
CA TYR A 92 5.42 -0.86 -22.19
C TYR A 92 5.26 -2.37 -22.37
N LEU A 93 6.02 -3.12 -21.57
CA LEU A 93 5.90 -4.57 -21.41
C LEU A 93 5.25 -4.87 -20.06
N CYS A 94 4.18 -5.66 -20.06
CA CYS A 94 3.42 -6.05 -18.87
C CYS A 94 3.57 -7.55 -18.65
N TYR A 95 3.94 -7.96 -17.44
CA TYR A 95 4.03 -9.36 -17.06
C TYR A 95 2.63 -9.93 -16.75
N LEU A 96 2.26 -11.00 -17.46
CA LEU A 96 0.98 -11.71 -17.32
C LEU A 96 1.18 -13.07 -16.65
N GLN A 97 1.84 -13.11 -15.49
CA GLN A 97 2.13 -14.31 -14.67
C GLN A 97 3.08 -15.33 -15.32
N THR A 98 3.08 -15.48 -16.64
CA THR A 98 3.88 -16.46 -17.36
C THR A 98 4.78 -15.86 -18.43
N HIS A 99 4.45 -14.71 -18.97
CA HIS A 99 5.19 -14.06 -20.06
C HIS A 99 4.95 -12.57 -20.08
N TRP A 100 5.82 -11.85 -20.79
CA TRP A 100 5.72 -10.42 -21.02
C TRP A 100 4.94 -10.13 -22.31
N VAL A 101 4.04 -9.15 -22.26
CA VAL A 101 3.23 -8.73 -23.40
C VAL A 101 3.36 -7.22 -23.56
N GLU A 102 3.60 -6.78 -24.78
CA GLU A 102 3.53 -5.37 -25.12
C GLU A 102 2.09 -4.87 -25.06
N SER A 103 1.79 -3.97 -24.14
CA SER A 103 0.45 -3.41 -23.99
C SER A 103 0.44 -2.10 -23.21
N LYS A 104 0.27 -1.01 -23.92
CA LYS A 104 0.04 0.31 -23.31
C LYS A 104 -1.26 0.36 -22.52
N GLN A 105 -2.30 -0.33 -22.98
CA GLN A 105 -3.60 -0.36 -22.30
C GLN A 105 -3.49 -1.07 -20.94
N THR A 106 -2.74 -2.17 -20.87
CA THR A 106 -2.48 -2.86 -19.61
C THR A 106 -1.65 -2.00 -18.67
N ALA A 107 -0.67 -1.22 -19.18
CA ALA A 107 0.09 -0.28 -18.37
C ALA A 107 -0.81 0.83 -17.77
N VAL A 108 -1.77 1.35 -18.55
CA VAL A 108 -2.79 2.29 -18.05
C VAL A 108 -3.62 1.62 -16.94
N GLY A 109 -4.15 0.42 -17.17
CA GLY A 109 -4.92 -0.32 -16.16
C GLY A 109 -4.14 -0.61 -14.88
N ARG A 110 -2.82 -0.86 -14.95
CA ARG A 110 -1.94 -0.99 -13.78
C ARG A 110 -1.83 0.34 -13.01
N CYS A 111 -1.76 1.46 -13.72
CA CYS A 111 -1.74 2.78 -13.08
C CYS A 111 -3.08 3.11 -12.42
N GLU A 112 -4.20 2.76 -13.04
CA GLU A 112 -5.54 2.90 -12.44
C GLU A 112 -5.68 2.06 -11.17
N ALA A 113 -5.28 0.79 -11.22
CA ALA A 113 -5.30 -0.11 -10.05
C ALA A 113 -4.39 0.39 -8.90
N PHE A 114 -3.25 0.99 -9.24
CA PHE A 114 -2.38 1.65 -8.26
C PHE A 114 -3.09 2.85 -7.61
N LEU A 115 -3.75 3.70 -8.39
CA LEU A 115 -4.49 4.85 -7.89
C LEU A 115 -5.69 4.47 -7.04
N ASP A 116 -6.33 3.32 -7.30
CA ASP A 116 -7.39 2.77 -6.44
C ASP A 116 -6.85 2.39 -5.06
N LYS A 117 -5.72 1.68 -5.01
CA LYS A 117 -5.04 1.35 -3.75
C LYS A 117 -4.58 2.60 -3.00
N GLN A 118 -4.06 3.57 -3.74
CA GLN A 118 -3.60 4.84 -3.17
C GLN A 118 -4.77 5.65 -2.58
N LEU A 119 -5.93 5.64 -3.22
CA LEU A 119 -7.14 6.29 -2.72
C LEU A 119 -7.65 5.59 -1.45
N GLU A 120 -7.69 4.27 -1.45
CA GLU A 120 -8.08 3.48 -0.27
C GLU A 120 -7.17 3.79 0.95
N GLU A 121 -5.86 3.90 0.73
CA GLU A 121 -4.92 4.31 1.78
C GLU A 121 -5.19 5.74 2.26
N ALA A 122 -5.40 6.67 1.32
CA ALA A 122 -5.64 8.07 1.65
C ALA A 122 -6.95 8.26 2.43
N GLU A 123 -8.01 7.55 2.09
CA GLU A 123 -9.30 7.58 2.80
C GLU A 123 -9.17 6.99 4.20
N ARG A 124 -8.50 5.86 4.35
CA ARG A 124 -8.22 5.24 5.65
C ARG A 124 -7.39 6.16 6.55
N THR A 125 -6.39 6.82 5.99
CA THR A 125 -5.56 7.77 6.72
C THR A 125 -6.37 9.00 7.17
N LEU A 126 -7.26 9.49 6.30
CA LEU A 126 -8.15 10.60 6.61
C LEU A 126 -9.12 10.24 7.75
N GLU A 127 -9.69 9.05 7.70
CA GLU A 127 -10.61 8.54 8.73
C GLU A 127 -9.93 8.41 10.09
N MET A 128 -8.71 7.86 10.12
CA MET A 128 -7.90 7.77 11.33
C MET A 128 -7.58 9.15 11.92
N THR A 129 -7.11 10.06 11.10
CA THR A 129 -6.73 11.40 11.56
C THR A 129 -7.92 12.26 11.94
N HIS A 130 -9.08 12.06 11.31
CA HIS A 130 -10.36 12.66 11.71
C HIS A 130 -10.76 12.19 13.12
N LYS A 131 -10.66 10.88 13.39
CA LYS A 131 -10.92 10.32 14.71
C LYS A 131 -9.94 10.88 15.76
N MET A 132 -8.65 10.95 15.46
CA MET A 132 -7.65 11.55 16.35
C MET A 132 -7.99 13.01 16.70
N LEU A 133 -8.51 13.77 15.74
CA LEU A 133 -8.90 15.16 15.95
C LEU A 133 -10.15 15.26 16.85
N LEU A 134 -11.13 14.38 16.70
CA LEU A 134 -12.27 14.25 17.60
C LEU A 134 -11.83 13.89 19.02
N ASP A 135 -10.98 12.90 19.16
CA ASP A 135 -10.46 12.41 20.45
C ASP A 135 -9.61 13.50 21.17
N SER A 136 -9.06 14.46 20.42
CA SER A 136 -8.35 15.63 20.97
C SER A 136 -9.27 16.76 21.47
N GLY A 137 -10.60 16.59 21.37
CA GLY A 137 -11.58 17.52 21.91
C GLY A 137 -12.21 18.50 20.91
N VAL A 138 -11.86 18.42 19.62
CA VAL A 138 -12.49 19.24 18.57
C VAL A 138 -13.83 18.60 18.17
N ASP A 139 -14.93 19.35 18.22
CA ASP A 139 -16.25 18.81 17.90
C ASP A 139 -16.47 18.54 16.39
N ALA A 140 -17.33 17.58 16.08
CA ALA A 140 -17.58 17.12 14.72
C ALA A 140 -18.16 18.21 13.80
N GLU A 141 -18.96 19.14 14.35
CA GLU A 141 -19.55 20.23 13.58
C GLU A 141 -18.47 21.22 13.12
N THR A 142 -17.54 21.54 14.01
CA THR A 142 -16.39 22.40 13.70
C THR A 142 -15.47 21.75 12.66
N ILE A 143 -15.18 20.43 12.78
CA ILE A 143 -14.39 19.69 11.78
C ILE A 143 -15.11 19.71 10.42
N SER A 144 -16.41 19.50 10.39
CA SER A 144 -17.22 19.51 9.16
C SER A 144 -17.21 20.88 8.45
N LYS A 145 -17.24 21.98 9.21
CA LYS A 145 -17.11 23.34 8.66
C LYS A 145 -15.74 23.60 8.05
N GLY A 146 -14.69 22.96 8.58
CA GLY A 146 -13.35 23.02 8.06
C GLY A 146 -12.76 24.43 7.99
N GLY A 147 -11.72 24.60 7.15
CA GLY A 147 -11.13 25.89 6.82
C GLY A 147 -10.75 26.74 8.03
N LYS A 148 -11.04 28.03 7.97
CA LYS A 148 -10.72 29.00 9.03
C LYS A 148 -11.47 28.76 10.35
N VAL A 149 -12.63 28.13 10.30
CA VAL A 149 -13.44 27.81 11.50
C VAL A 149 -12.72 26.75 12.33
N LEU A 150 -12.32 25.67 11.68
CA LEU A 150 -11.54 24.60 12.29
C LEU A 150 -10.18 25.11 12.80
N GLU A 151 -9.48 25.90 12.00
CA GLU A 151 -8.16 26.45 12.37
C GLU A 151 -8.21 27.31 13.64
N LYS A 152 -9.28 28.07 13.83
CA LYS A 152 -9.46 28.91 15.03
C LYS A 152 -9.89 28.12 16.29
N ALA A 153 -10.48 26.95 16.10
CA ALA A 153 -10.94 26.10 17.20
C ALA A 153 -9.81 25.20 17.75
N VAL A 154 -8.70 25.09 17.01
CA VAL A 154 -7.54 24.25 17.40
C VAL A 154 -6.71 24.95 18.47
N ASP A 155 -6.53 24.30 19.59
CA ASP A 155 -5.64 24.67 20.68
C ASP A 155 -4.29 23.92 20.62
N ASP A 156 -3.44 24.10 21.64
CA ASP A 156 -2.13 23.45 21.69
C ASP A 156 -2.24 21.91 21.82
N VAL A 157 -3.31 21.39 22.43
CA VAL A 157 -3.52 19.95 22.64
C VAL A 157 -3.93 19.28 21.34
N SER A 158 -4.85 19.88 20.60
CA SER A 158 -5.39 19.37 19.32
C SER A 158 -4.50 19.69 18.10
N ARG A 159 -3.48 20.56 18.28
CA ARG A 159 -2.67 21.08 17.17
C ARG A 159 -1.97 19.99 16.36
N LYS A 160 -1.40 18.98 17.03
CA LYS A 160 -0.77 17.86 16.34
C LYS A 160 -1.75 17.07 15.49
N ALA A 161 -2.89 16.70 16.08
CA ALA A 161 -3.95 15.98 15.38
C ALA A 161 -4.50 16.77 14.18
N TYR A 162 -4.63 18.08 14.32
CA TYR A 162 -5.03 18.98 13.24
C TYR A 162 -4.05 19.00 12.07
N ILE A 163 -2.75 19.05 12.34
CA ILE A 163 -1.71 19.03 11.29
C ILE A 163 -1.77 17.72 10.51
N GLU A 164 -1.91 16.59 11.21
CA GLU A 164 -2.03 15.26 10.61
C GLU A 164 -3.31 15.14 9.77
N TYR A 165 -4.45 15.61 10.28
CA TYR A 165 -5.70 15.65 9.55
C TYR A 165 -5.62 16.51 8.27
N ARG A 166 -5.03 17.71 8.35
CA ARG A 166 -4.81 18.58 7.19
C ARG A 166 -3.90 17.93 6.15
N SER A 167 -2.89 17.23 6.61
CA SER A 167 -1.95 16.50 5.78
C SER A 167 -2.63 15.33 5.06
N ALA A 168 -3.49 14.58 5.74
CA ALA A 168 -4.30 13.51 5.16
C ALA A 168 -5.33 14.03 4.13
N LEU A 169 -5.98 15.13 4.44
CA LEU A 169 -6.93 15.78 3.52
C LEU A 169 -6.24 16.27 2.23
N THR A 170 -5.03 16.82 2.36
CA THR A 170 -4.22 17.25 1.21
C THR A 170 -3.82 16.04 0.35
N TYR A 171 -3.42 14.94 0.97
CA TYR A 171 -3.06 13.71 0.28
C TYR A 171 -4.26 13.11 -0.47
N ARG A 172 -5.42 12.99 0.17
CA ARG A 172 -6.64 12.51 -0.49
C ARG A 172 -7.01 13.40 -1.70
N THR A 173 -6.93 14.71 -1.53
CA THR A 173 -7.24 15.67 -2.62
C THR A 173 -6.28 15.50 -3.80
N PHE A 174 -4.99 15.29 -3.50
CA PHE A 174 -3.98 14.98 -4.51
C PHE A 174 -4.34 13.70 -5.28
N VAL A 175 -4.60 12.59 -4.58
CA VAL A 175 -4.92 11.30 -5.20
C VAL A 175 -6.17 11.40 -6.08
N MET A 176 -7.24 12.03 -5.59
CA MET A 176 -8.46 12.24 -6.37
C MET A 176 -8.19 12.96 -7.69
N LYS A 177 -7.35 13.99 -7.65
CA LYS A 177 -6.96 14.72 -8.87
C LYS A 177 -6.14 13.86 -9.83
N ARG A 178 -5.31 12.94 -9.30
CA ARG A 178 -4.46 12.06 -10.12
C ARG A 178 -5.23 11.00 -10.91
N ARG A 179 -6.50 10.81 -10.62
CA ARG A 179 -7.39 9.86 -11.32
C ARG A 179 -7.87 10.36 -12.68
N ASP A 180 -7.62 11.61 -13.04
CA ASP A 180 -7.87 12.10 -14.40
C ASP A 180 -6.85 11.52 -15.40
N MET A 181 -7.30 11.11 -16.59
CA MET A 181 -6.50 10.47 -17.64
C MET A 181 -5.22 11.23 -18.01
N LYS A 182 -5.26 12.56 -17.97
CA LYS A 182 -4.06 13.39 -18.25
C LYS A 182 -2.94 13.14 -17.24
N TYR A 183 -3.28 12.92 -15.96
CA TYR A 183 -2.31 12.65 -14.91
C TYR A 183 -1.84 11.21 -14.90
N ILE A 184 -2.70 10.25 -15.29
CA ILE A 184 -2.31 8.87 -15.55
C ILE A 184 -1.25 8.83 -16.65
N SER A 185 -1.51 9.54 -17.76
CA SER A 185 -0.55 9.65 -18.86
C SER A 185 0.76 10.33 -18.44
N SER A 186 0.69 11.39 -17.61
CA SER A 186 1.88 12.07 -17.09
C SER A 186 2.69 11.16 -16.16
N ALA A 187 2.04 10.41 -15.27
CA ALA A 187 2.70 9.48 -14.35
C ALA A 187 3.40 8.34 -15.13
N LEU A 188 2.74 7.75 -16.10
CA LEU A 188 3.33 6.76 -16.98
C LEU A 188 4.54 7.32 -17.73
N GLN A 189 4.41 8.49 -18.34
CA GLN A 189 5.52 9.13 -19.06
C GLN A 189 6.71 9.42 -18.15
N ALA A 190 6.47 9.91 -16.93
CA ALA A 190 7.52 10.18 -15.95
C ALA A 190 8.15 8.90 -15.38
N ALA A 191 7.42 7.78 -15.39
CA ALA A 191 7.90 6.48 -14.90
C ALA A 191 8.81 5.75 -15.92
N LYS A 192 8.79 6.10 -17.21
CA LYS A 192 9.58 5.43 -18.25
C LYS A 192 11.06 5.23 -17.88
N PRO A 193 11.80 6.26 -17.43
CA PRO A 193 13.20 6.08 -17.07
C PRO A 193 13.42 5.14 -15.88
N MET A 194 12.44 5.02 -14.98
CA MET A 194 12.51 4.18 -13.78
C MET A 194 12.18 2.72 -14.08
N LEU A 195 11.41 2.48 -15.15
CA LEU A 195 10.98 1.17 -15.63
C LEU A 195 11.83 0.65 -16.78
N LEU A 196 12.82 1.45 -17.22
CA LEU A 196 13.64 1.12 -18.38
C LEU A 196 14.42 -0.19 -18.15
N LYS A 197 14.30 -1.10 -19.07
CA LYS A 197 15.00 -2.38 -19.15
C LYS A 197 15.62 -2.56 -20.52
N ASP A 198 16.74 -3.25 -20.59
CA ASP A 198 17.25 -3.72 -21.87
C ASP A 198 16.38 -4.90 -22.35
N ILE A 199 16.09 -4.96 -23.64
CA ILE A 199 15.31 -6.07 -24.21
C ILE A 199 16.02 -7.41 -24.03
N ALA A 200 17.35 -7.41 -23.98
CA ALA A 200 18.17 -8.60 -23.71
C ALA A 200 17.96 -9.16 -22.29
N ASP A 201 17.47 -8.37 -21.34
CA ASP A 201 17.20 -8.83 -19.97
C ASP A 201 15.99 -9.77 -19.88
N PHE A 202 15.08 -9.75 -20.87
CA PHE A 202 13.82 -10.50 -20.81
C PHE A 202 13.95 -11.98 -21.20
N ASP A 203 15.01 -12.38 -21.87
CA ASP A 203 15.24 -13.77 -22.30
C ASP A 203 16.68 -14.20 -22.07
N SER A 204 17.28 -13.76 -20.97
CA SER A 204 18.70 -13.97 -20.66
C SER A 204 19.05 -15.39 -20.22
N GLN A 205 18.07 -16.27 -19.99
CA GLN A 205 18.30 -17.65 -19.54
C GLN A 205 17.73 -18.67 -20.54
N GLU A 206 18.55 -19.10 -21.45
CA GLU A 206 18.22 -20.03 -22.54
C GLU A 206 17.62 -21.39 -22.09
N PHE A 207 17.79 -21.76 -20.81
CA PHE A 207 17.37 -23.07 -20.27
C PHE A 207 16.13 -23.01 -19.36
N LEU A 208 15.53 -21.83 -19.14
CA LEU A 208 14.33 -21.70 -18.31
C LEU A 208 13.08 -21.57 -19.17
N LEU A 209 12.25 -22.62 -19.16
CA LEU A 209 10.91 -22.57 -19.72
C LEU A 209 9.94 -21.98 -18.70
N ASN A 210 9.24 -20.92 -19.09
CA ASN A 210 8.13 -20.38 -18.33
C ASN A 210 6.95 -21.35 -18.36
N THR A 211 6.79 -22.15 -17.31
CA THR A 211 5.62 -23.04 -17.16
C THR A 211 4.73 -22.53 -16.04
N PRO A 212 3.39 -22.62 -16.19
CA PRO A 212 2.44 -22.15 -15.16
C PRO A 212 2.53 -22.91 -13.83
N THR A 213 3.26 -24.00 -13.78
CA THR A 213 3.39 -24.91 -12.63
C THR A 213 4.75 -24.90 -11.95
N ALA A 214 5.67 -24.05 -12.40
CA ALA A 214 6.98 -23.88 -11.77
C ALA A 214 6.91 -22.75 -10.73
N THR A 215 6.29 -23.01 -9.58
CA THR A 215 6.37 -22.22 -8.35
C THR A 215 6.91 -23.05 -7.23
#